data_699db972a6b42f45840a240e8b1da51b
#
_entry.id   699db972a6b42f45840a240e8b1da51b
#
_cell.length_a   1.000
_cell.length_b   1.000
_cell.length_c   1.000
_cell.angle_alpha   90.00
_cell.angle_beta   90.00
_cell.angle_gamma   90.00
#
_symmetry.space_group_name_H-M   'P 1'
#
loop_
_entity.id
_entity.type
_entity.pdbx_description
1 polymer ?
#
loop_
_entity_poly.entity_id
_entity_poly.type
_entity_poly.pdbx_seq_one_letter_code
_entity_poly.pdbx_strand_id
1 'polypeptide(L)'
;MQTRKKASLVALVGVLALAGAACGNDDRPIASPGDPARSQQAAPDSVTAIPSLSGVGTSVAIDPGTAAALTSLGVALAPSGTATFEAATSTITFPITSGYAEIHSNQAVKPGYILGSVNHQDSGFTLSAGTVNVELSDFVVDPGNSVLYGTVGDRPGVPLLSLDGAKVKVSMESGNVVLQGTVAKLTDTAASALNTAFNTSAIKAGTPLGVVRLVAKGTAITYDANLDETAQINRLAGRQTAVKLDAGTASALQSLGVIVAPIGSAKFDSATSSVSFPITGGFAVIHTDKRYRPGYIAGNIIHEASGLRFSNGSQSIDVTDFVVDPGASTLTASAGGKAGIPLLSLDGTSVEVSRTGSDVVLQGTVAKLTATGASALNSTFGVTAFKEGLPLGVVTLTAAQAETPKT
;
A
#
# COMPACT_ATOMS: atom_id res chain seq x y z
N MET A 1 -46.71 7.96 23.11
CA MET A 1 -46.46 9.22 22.41
C MET A 1 -45.09 9.66 22.82
N GLN A 2 -44.04 9.18 22.16
CA GLN A 2 -42.64 9.57 22.40
C GLN A 2 -42.01 9.82 21.05
N THR A 3 -41.70 11.08 20.82
CA THR A 3 -41.08 11.63 19.62
C THR A 3 -39.59 11.27 19.57
N ARG A 4 -39.21 10.47 18.59
CA ARG A 4 -37.80 10.20 18.25
C ARG A 4 -37.24 11.42 17.51
N LYS A 5 -36.28 12.11 18.12
CA LYS A 5 -35.45 13.12 17.46
C LYS A 5 -34.52 12.44 16.49
N LYS A 6 -34.67 12.73 15.21
CA LYS A 6 -33.70 12.37 14.15
C LYS A 6 -32.53 13.34 14.24
N ALA A 7 -31.33 12.81 14.49
CA ALA A 7 -30.11 13.57 14.35
C ALA A 7 -29.78 13.68 12.86
N SER A 8 -29.81 14.91 12.35
CA SER A 8 -29.35 15.21 10.97
C SER A 8 -27.82 15.19 10.94
N LEU A 9 -27.29 14.31 10.13
CA LEU A 9 -25.87 14.29 9.76
C LEU A 9 -25.65 15.43 8.76
N VAL A 10 -24.96 16.47 9.17
CA VAL A 10 -24.54 17.56 8.28
C VAL A 10 -23.30 17.09 7.54
N ALA A 11 -23.49 16.75 6.28
CA ALA A 11 -22.37 16.51 5.35
C ALA A 11 -21.73 17.87 5.00
N LEU A 12 -20.52 18.08 5.46
CA LEU A 12 -19.70 19.25 5.08
C LEU A 12 -19.11 18.99 3.71
N VAL A 13 -19.81 19.43 2.66
CA VAL A 13 -19.28 19.48 1.30
C VAL A 13 -18.43 20.74 1.20
N GLY A 14 -17.12 20.60 1.24
CA GLY A 14 -16.17 21.66 0.90
C GLY A 14 -16.21 21.91 -0.61
N VAL A 15 -16.99 22.91 -1.03
CA VAL A 15 -17.02 23.38 -2.42
C VAL A 15 -15.73 24.17 -2.69
N LEU A 16 -14.91 23.70 -3.61
CA LEU A 16 -13.79 24.45 -4.18
C LEU A 16 -14.39 25.55 -5.08
N ALA A 17 -14.54 26.76 -4.56
CA ALA A 17 -15.00 27.90 -5.33
C ALA A 17 -13.85 28.47 -6.16
N LEU A 18 -13.94 28.37 -7.49
CA LEU A 18 -13.17 29.21 -8.41
C LEU A 18 -13.71 30.64 -8.31
N ALA A 19 -12.88 31.55 -7.83
CA ALA A 19 -13.19 32.97 -7.87
C ALA A 19 -13.04 33.49 -9.31
N GLY A 20 -14.17 33.79 -9.93
CA GLY A 20 -14.24 34.60 -11.17
C GLY A 20 -14.00 36.06 -10.85
N ALA A 21 -13.15 36.69 -11.62
CA ALA A 21 -12.89 38.12 -11.57
C ALA A 21 -14.14 38.92 -11.96
N ALA A 22 -14.63 39.79 -11.08
CA ALA A 22 -15.56 40.86 -11.42
C ALA A 22 -14.85 42.20 -11.20
N CYS A 23 -14.75 43.00 -12.27
CA CYS A 23 -14.31 44.39 -12.24
C CYS A 23 -15.37 45.26 -11.57
N GLY A 24 -14.95 46.14 -10.67
CA GLY A 24 -15.81 47.17 -10.06
C GLY A 24 -14.99 48.21 -9.32
N ASN A 25 -15.02 49.38 -9.83
CA ASN A 25 -14.47 50.71 -9.55
C ASN A 25 -13.89 51.05 -8.18
N ASP A 26 -12.78 51.76 -8.33
CA ASP A 26 -12.08 52.77 -7.53
C ASP A 26 -12.74 53.35 -6.29
N ASP A 27 -12.08 53.14 -5.15
CA ASP A 27 -11.74 54.14 -4.14
C ASP A 27 -10.58 53.60 -3.30
N ARG A 28 -9.34 53.89 -3.74
CA ARG A 28 -8.13 53.54 -2.97
C ARG A 28 -7.76 54.71 -2.04
N PRO A 29 -7.61 54.48 -0.75
CA PRO A 29 -6.77 55.35 0.07
C PRO A 29 -5.29 55.09 -0.32
N ILE A 30 -4.58 56.20 -0.56
CA ILE A 30 -3.15 56.23 -0.88
C ILE A 30 -2.38 55.55 0.28
N ALA A 31 -1.68 54.43 -0.02
CA ALA A 31 -0.83 53.74 0.92
C ALA A 31 0.36 54.61 1.33
N SER A 32 0.59 54.79 2.63
CA SER A 32 1.81 55.39 3.18
C SER A 32 3.03 54.53 2.85
N PRO A 33 4.17 55.11 2.49
CA PRO A 33 5.40 54.37 2.24
C PRO A 33 5.99 53.95 3.60
N GLY A 34 5.87 52.71 3.98
CA GLY A 34 6.49 52.17 5.20
C GLY A 34 5.91 50.90 5.80
N ASP A 35 4.88 50.29 5.21
CA ASP A 35 4.47 48.96 5.67
C ASP A 35 5.44 47.89 5.15
N PRO A 36 6.16 47.16 6.02
CA PRO A 36 6.89 45.98 5.59
C PRO A 36 5.86 45.03 4.99
N ALA A 37 6.14 44.61 3.75
CA ALA A 37 5.31 43.63 3.04
C ALA A 37 4.93 42.50 4.03
N ARG A 38 3.63 42.45 4.37
CA ARG A 38 3.08 41.26 5.03
C ARG A 38 3.42 40.11 4.12
N SER A 39 4.40 39.32 4.51
CA SER A 39 4.62 38.03 3.89
C SER A 39 3.26 37.35 3.93
N GLN A 40 2.66 37.11 2.76
CA GLN A 40 1.45 36.28 2.67
C GLN A 40 1.83 34.94 3.28
N GLN A 41 1.40 34.75 4.54
CA GLN A 41 1.54 33.50 5.21
C GLN A 41 0.77 32.50 4.35
N ALA A 42 1.50 31.51 3.81
CA ALA A 42 0.87 30.45 3.02
C ALA A 42 -0.32 29.91 3.82
N ALA A 43 -1.44 29.69 3.14
CA ALA A 43 -2.59 29.08 3.80
C ALA A 43 -2.15 27.79 4.49
N PRO A 44 -2.64 27.52 5.72
CA PRO A 44 -2.27 26.29 6.42
C PRO A 44 -2.60 25.06 5.57
N ASP A 45 -1.66 24.12 5.49
CA ASP A 45 -1.86 22.87 4.77
C ASP A 45 -2.73 21.95 5.63
N SER A 46 -3.84 21.49 5.07
CA SER A 46 -4.66 20.44 5.68
C SER A 46 -4.42 19.13 4.97
N VAL A 47 -4.29 18.06 5.74
CA VAL A 47 -4.07 16.72 5.22
C VAL A 47 -5.32 15.88 5.44
N THR A 48 -5.79 15.26 4.38
CA THR A 48 -6.79 14.20 4.46
C THR A 48 -6.06 12.87 4.39
N ALA A 49 -6.00 12.18 5.52
CA ALA A 49 -5.44 10.84 5.61
C ALA A 49 -6.54 9.79 5.51
N ILE A 50 -6.23 8.70 4.83
CA ILE A 50 -7.05 7.49 4.76
C ILE A 50 -6.18 6.36 5.30
N PRO A 51 -6.25 6.09 6.62
CA PRO A 51 -5.33 5.19 7.30
C PRO A 51 -5.38 3.74 6.82
N SER A 52 -6.48 3.33 6.23
CA SER A 52 -6.63 1.99 5.65
C SER A 52 -7.48 2.07 4.40
N LEU A 53 -6.91 1.67 3.27
CA LEU A 53 -7.59 1.53 1.99
C LEU A 53 -7.97 0.08 1.76
N SER A 54 -9.16 -0.15 1.20
CA SER A 54 -9.60 -1.49 0.84
C SER A 54 -10.57 -1.44 -0.33
N GLY A 55 -10.72 -2.57 -1.01
CA GLY A 55 -11.81 -2.85 -1.96
C GLY A 55 -11.94 -1.87 -3.13
N VAL A 56 -12.79 -2.15 -4.05
CA VAL A 56 -12.96 -1.69 -5.42
C VAL A 56 -11.72 -2.04 -6.26
N GLY A 57 -10.89 -1.11 -6.72
CA GLY A 57 -9.73 -1.49 -7.53
C GLY A 57 -9.06 -0.33 -8.25
N THR A 58 -7.93 -0.63 -8.84
CA THR A 58 -7.24 0.22 -9.79
C THR A 58 -7.48 -0.34 -11.20
N SER A 59 -8.12 0.44 -12.05
CA SER A 59 -8.42 0.10 -13.43
C SER A 59 -7.47 0.84 -14.37
N VAL A 60 -6.97 0.14 -15.38
CA VAL A 60 -6.12 0.70 -16.44
C VAL A 60 -6.80 0.48 -17.79
N ALA A 61 -7.26 1.56 -18.39
CA ALA A 61 -7.72 1.53 -19.79
C ALA A 61 -6.46 1.47 -20.69
N ILE A 62 -6.24 0.34 -21.35
CA ILE A 62 -5.04 0.10 -22.14
C ILE A 62 -4.96 1.09 -23.32
N ASP A 63 -3.78 1.67 -23.50
CA ASP A 63 -3.52 2.57 -24.63
C ASP A 63 -3.66 1.82 -25.96
N PRO A 64 -4.45 2.34 -26.93
CA PRO A 64 -4.67 1.64 -28.20
C PRO A 64 -3.38 1.45 -29.01
N GLY A 65 -2.43 2.39 -28.94
CA GLY A 65 -1.14 2.27 -29.62
C GLY A 65 -0.29 1.17 -28.99
N THR A 66 -0.31 1.04 -27.67
CA THR A 66 0.38 -0.04 -26.96
C THR A 66 -0.28 -1.40 -27.27
N ALA A 67 -1.61 -1.48 -27.28
CA ALA A 67 -2.31 -2.71 -27.68
C ALA A 67 -1.93 -3.14 -29.10
N ALA A 68 -1.90 -2.21 -30.04
CA ALA A 68 -1.48 -2.49 -31.42
C ALA A 68 0.00 -2.91 -31.50
N ALA A 69 0.89 -2.27 -30.73
CA ALA A 69 2.30 -2.65 -30.68
C ALA A 69 2.51 -4.04 -30.11
N LEU A 70 1.83 -4.42 -29.04
CA LEU A 70 1.87 -5.79 -28.49
C LEU A 70 1.40 -6.81 -29.54
N THR A 71 0.30 -6.54 -30.21
CA THR A 71 -0.21 -7.41 -31.29
C THR A 71 0.81 -7.57 -32.43
N SER A 72 1.47 -6.48 -32.84
CA SER A 72 2.49 -6.54 -33.93
C SER A 72 3.73 -7.31 -33.52
N LEU A 73 4.05 -7.38 -32.24
CA LEU A 73 5.13 -8.17 -31.65
C LEU A 73 4.71 -9.62 -31.36
N GLY A 74 3.45 -9.99 -31.61
CA GLY A 74 2.92 -11.31 -31.27
C GLY A 74 2.82 -11.54 -29.76
N VAL A 75 2.77 -10.45 -28.95
CA VAL A 75 2.66 -10.52 -27.50
C VAL A 75 1.19 -10.41 -27.09
N ALA A 76 0.68 -11.44 -26.44
CA ALA A 76 -0.64 -11.44 -25.82
C ALA A 76 -0.55 -10.95 -24.39
N LEU A 77 -1.58 -10.22 -23.93
CA LEU A 77 -1.76 -9.78 -22.55
C LEU A 77 -3.00 -10.47 -21.96
N ALA A 78 -2.85 -11.11 -20.82
CA ALA A 78 -3.93 -11.76 -20.10
C ALA A 78 -3.87 -11.41 -18.61
N PRO A 79 -5.01 -11.20 -17.90
CA PRO A 79 -5.01 -11.01 -16.47
C PRO A 79 -4.51 -12.26 -15.75
N SER A 80 -3.86 -12.08 -14.57
CA SER A 80 -3.46 -13.17 -13.69
C SER A 80 -3.94 -12.90 -12.25
N GLY A 81 -4.00 -13.97 -11.45
CA GLY A 81 -4.50 -13.91 -10.07
C GLY A 81 -5.93 -13.38 -9.99
N THR A 82 -6.15 -12.36 -9.17
CA THR A 82 -7.47 -11.75 -8.96
C THR A 82 -7.81 -10.62 -9.93
N ALA A 83 -6.91 -10.29 -10.87
CA ALA A 83 -7.16 -9.27 -11.89
C ALA A 83 -8.25 -9.70 -12.88
N THR A 84 -8.99 -8.74 -13.41
CA THR A 84 -10.05 -8.96 -14.40
C THR A 84 -9.82 -8.11 -15.64
N PHE A 85 -10.30 -8.57 -16.80
CA PHE A 85 -10.21 -7.84 -18.06
C PHE A 85 -11.58 -7.66 -18.68
N GLU A 86 -11.95 -6.42 -18.97
CA GLU A 86 -13.18 -6.03 -19.66
C GLU A 86 -12.82 -5.72 -21.13
N ALA A 87 -13.16 -6.63 -22.03
CA ALA A 87 -12.80 -6.53 -23.45
C ALA A 87 -13.48 -5.34 -24.16
N ALA A 88 -14.73 -5.01 -23.77
CA ALA A 88 -15.49 -3.94 -24.41
C ALA A 88 -14.83 -2.56 -24.23
N THR A 89 -14.14 -2.34 -23.13
CA THR A 89 -13.45 -1.10 -22.77
C THR A 89 -11.92 -1.22 -22.84
N SER A 90 -11.40 -2.40 -23.16
CA SER A 90 -9.98 -2.73 -23.09
C SER A 90 -9.38 -2.35 -21.74
N THR A 91 -10.09 -2.63 -20.66
CA THR A 91 -9.70 -2.22 -19.30
C THR A 91 -9.34 -3.44 -18.47
N ILE A 92 -8.16 -3.39 -17.84
CA ILE A 92 -7.75 -4.35 -16.82
C ILE A 92 -7.95 -3.72 -15.44
N THR A 93 -8.50 -4.50 -14.50
CA THR A 93 -8.77 -4.03 -13.13
C THR A 93 -8.09 -4.95 -12.12
N PHE A 94 -7.38 -4.33 -11.19
CA PHE A 94 -6.65 -4.96 -10.10
C PHE A 94 -7.34 -4.60 -8.78
N PRO A 95 -7.89 -5.57 -8.01
CA PRO A 95 -8.48 -5.31 -6.71
C PRO A 95 -7.48 -4.70 -5.73
N ILE A 96 -7.92 -3.71 -4.94
CA ILE A 96 -7.12 -3.15 -3.85
C ILE A 96 -7.24 -4.08 -2.65
N THR A 97 -6.12 -4.61 -2.18
CA THR A 97 -6.06 -5.50 -1.02
C THR A 97 -5.79 -4.76 0.28
N SER A 98 -5.00 -3.69 0.22
CA SER A 98 -4.69 -2.82 1.36
C SER A 98 -4.08 -1.51 0.88
N GLY A 99 -3.86 -0.58 1.80
CA GLY A 99 -3.15 0.65 1.48
C GLY A 99 -3.37 1.76 2.48
N TYR A 100 -2.63 2.82 2.28
CA TYR A 100 -2.69 4.07 3.00
C TYR A 100 -2.57 5.24 2.02
N ALA A 101 -3.27 6.34 2.26
CA ALA A 101 -3.10 7.55 1.46
C ALA A 101 -3.21 8.82 2.32
N GLU A 102 -2.40 9.81 1.96
CA GLU A 102 -2.50 11.20 2.41
C GLU A 102 -2.68 12.11 1.21
N ILE A 103 -3.61 13.06 1.33
CA ILE A 103 -3.89 14.06 0.31
C ILE A 103 -3.73 15.42 0.95
N HIS A 104 -2.71 16.14 0.55
CA HIS A 104 -2.43 17.49 1.00
C HIS A 104 -3.27 18.53 0.24
N SER A 105 -3.82 19.52 0.93
CA SER A 105 -4.49 20.65 0.29
C SER A 105 -3.50 21.53 -0.48
N ASN A 106 -2.24 21.61 -0.01
CA ASN A 106 -1.15 22.29 -0.68
C ASN A 106 -0.50 21.39 -1.74
N GLN A 107 -0.82 21.58 -2.99
CA GLN A 107 -0.28 20.81 -4.11
C GLN A 107 1.22 21.03 -4.38
N ALA A 108 1.86 21.98 -3.70
CA ALA A 108 3.31 22.18 -3.76
C ALA A 108 4.12 21.26 -2.84
N VAL A 109 3.46 20.44 -2.02
CA VAL A 109 4.11 19.46 -1.14
C VAL A 109 4.97 18.50 -1.95
N LYS A 110 6.18 18.24 -1.47
CA LYS A 110 7.13 17.31 -2.09
C LYS A 110 7.33 16.08 -1.18
N PRO A 111 7.52 14.91 -1.78
CA PRO A 111 7.69 14.56 -3.19
C PRO A 111 6.42 14.70 -4.03
N GLY A 112 5.23 14.70 -3.45
CA GLY A 112 3.95 14.93 -4.11
C GLY A 112 2.84 15.28 -3.11
N TYR A 113 1.78 15.91 -3.54
CA TYR A 113 0.64 16.25 -2.68
C TYR A 113 -0.29 15.04 -2.38
N ILE A 114 -0.10 13.92 -3.08
CA ILE A 114 -0.71 12.63 -2.78
C ILE A 114 0.43 11.71 -2.38
N LEU A 115 0.40 11.23 -1.14
CA LEU A 115 1.40 10.31 -0.58
C LEU A 115 0.71 9.00 -0.20
N GLY A 116 1.50 7.95 -0.06
CA GLY A 116 0.98 6.67 0.43
C GLY A 116 1.43 5.48 -0.39
N SER A 117 0.68 4.40 -0.25
CA SER A 117 0.90 3.14 -0.95
C SER A 117 -0.42 2.42 -1.12
N VAL A 118 -0.69 1.91 -2.32
CA VAL A 118 -1.89 1.12 -2.62
C VAL A 118 -1.49 -0.22 -3.18
N ASN A 119 -1.89 -1.31 -2.53
CA ASN A 119 -1.44 -2.66 -2.80
C ASN A 119 -2.49 -3.48 -3.53
N HIS A 120 -2.02 -4.32 -4.45
CA HIS A 120 -2.81 -5.23 -5.29
C HIS A 120 -2.18 -6.62 -5.23
N GLN A 121 -2.18 -7.23 -4.03
CA GLN A 121 -1.63 -8.57 -3.83
C GLN A 121 -2.41 -9.61 -4.64
N ASP A 122 -1.70 -10.65 -5.10
CA ASP A 122 -2.27 -11.76 -5.85
C ASP A 122 -3.03 -11.31 -7.11
N SER A 123 -2.57 -10.22 -7.73
CA SER A 123 -3.23 -9.56 -8.84
C SER A 123 -2.18 -9.05 -9.83
N GLY A 124 -2.37 -9.37 -11.12
CA GLY A 124 -1.36 -9.06 -12.11
C GLY A 124 -1.82 -9.28 -13.54
N PHE A 125 -0.86 -9.38 -14.43
CA PHE A 125 -1.05 -9.81 -15.81
C PHE A 125 0.16 -10.57 -16.34
N THR A 126 -0.10 -11.45 -17.29
CA THR A 126 0.93 -12.20 -18.00
C THR A 126 1.05 -11.66 -19.43
N LEU A 127 2.28 -11.44 -19.88
CA LEU A 127 2.64 -11.17 -21.25
C LEU A 127 3.20 -12.45 -21.86
N SER A 128 2.64 -12.92 -22.99
CA SER A 128 2.99 -14.20 -23.62
C SER A 128 3.35 -14.02 -25.08
N ALA A 129 4.48 -14.58 -25.52
CA ALA A 129 4.86 -14.68 -26.93
C ALA A 129 5.50 -16.04 -27.21
N GLY A 130 4.83 -16.89 -28.01
CA GLY A 130 5.26 -18.26 -28.24
C GLY A 130 5.33 -19.07 -26.95
N THR A 131 6.53 -19.51 -26.57
CA THR A 131 6.79 -20.26 -25.32
C THR A 131 7.24 -19.35 -24.15
N VAL A 132 7.43 -18.07 -24.40
CA VAL A 132 7.87 -17.11 -23.39
C VAL A 132 6.66 -16.52 -22.69
N ASN A 133 6.66 -16.61 -21.35
CA ASN A 133 5.66 -15.99 -20.49
C ASN A 133 6.38 -15.13 -19.46
N VAL A 134 5.94 -13.88 -19.29
CA VAL A 134 6.42 -12.96 -18.27
C VAL A 134 5.21 -12.56 -17.42
N GLU A 135 5.21 -12.99 -16.17
CA GLU A 135 4.22 -12.58 -15.19
C GLU A 135 4.69 -11.35 -14.44
N LEU A 136 3.77 -10.39 -14.30
CA LEU A 136 3.95 -9.18 -13.52
C LEU A 136 2.77 -9.12 -12.54
N SER A 137 3.07 -9.15 -11.24
CA SER A 137 2.05 -9.26 -10.19
C SER A 137 2.35 -8.36 -8.99
N ASP A 138 1.47 -8.41 -7.99
CA ASP A 138 1.65 -7.80 -6.67
C ASP A 138 2.00 -6.32 -6.76
N PHE A 139 1.17 -5.59 -7.49
CA PHE A 139 1.44 -4.18 -7.77
C PHE A 139 1.29 -3.30 -6.53
N VAL A 140 2.24 -2.41 -6.37
CA VAL A 140 2.28 -1.39 -5.33
C VAL A 140 2.34 -0.02 -6.00
N VAL A 141 1.28 0.76 -5.88
CA VAL A 141 1.24 2.14 -6.36
C VAL A 141 1.81 3.05 -5.27
N ASP A 142 2.86 3.79 -5.60
CA ASP A 142 3.47 4.82 -4.78
C ASP A 142 3.25 6.19 -5.45
N PRO A 143 2.17 6.90 -5.08
CA PRO A 143 1.85 8.18 -5.72
C PRO A 143 2.86 9.27 -5.38
N GLY A 144 3.47 9.25 -4.19
CA GLY A 144 4.45 10.24 -3.76
C GLY A 144 5.71 10.24 -4.62
N ASN A 145 6.21 9.07 -4.97
CA ASN A 145 7.34 8.90 -5.88
C ASN A 145 6.91 8.76 -7.35
N SER A 146 5.61 8.76 -7.63
CA SER A 146 5.06 8.62 -8.97
C SER A 146 5.51 7.34 -9.68
N VAL A 147 5.56 6.22 -8.94
CA VAL A 147 6.02 4.91 -9.45
C VAL A 147 5.03 3.82 -9.06
N LEU A 148 4.83 2.86 -9.96
CA LEU A 148 4.23 1.57 -9.67
C LEU A 148 5.34 0.52 -9.66
N TYR A 149 5.46 -0.17 -8.55
CA TYR A 149 6.32 -1.34 -8.38
C TYR A 149 5.50 -2.61 -8.57
N GLY A 150 6.18 -3.71 -8.86
CA GLY A 150 5.57 -5.04 -8.90
C GLY A 150 6.60 -6.14 -8.81
N THR A 151 6.12 -7.36 -8.76
CA THR A 151 6.92 -8.59 -8.83
C THR A 151 7.07 -9.03 -10.28
N VAL A 152 8.27 -9.40 -10.68
CA VAL A 152 8.60 -9.98 -12.00
C VAL A 152 9.24 -11.33 -11.77
N GLY A 153 8.51 -12.42 -12.01
CA GLY A 153 8.91 -13.75 -11.57
C GLY A 153 9.11 -13.77 -10.05
N ASP A 154 10.30 -14.14 -9.59
CA ASP A 154 10.64 -14.19 -8.14
C ASP A 154 11.24 -12.87 -7.59
N ARG A 155 11.16 -11.77 -8.33
CA ARG A 155 11.76 -10.49 -7.94
C ARG A 155 10.71 -9.45 -7.58
N PRO A 156 10.46 -9.20 -6.30
CA PRO A 156 9.55 -8.14 -5.85
C PRO A 156 10.21 -6.75 -5.91
N GLY A 157 9.38 -5.71 -5.85
CA GLY A 157 9.81 -4.32 -5.75
C GLY A 157 10.50 -3.76 -7.00
N VAL A 158 10.25 -4.36 -8.16
CA VAL A 158 10.77 -3.87 -9.44
C VAL A 158 9.97 -2.64 -9.88
N PRO A 159 10.61 -1.49 -10.19
CA PRO A 159 9.90 -0.34 -10.71
C PRO A 159 9.43 -0.61 -12.14
N LEU A 160 8.14 -0.78 -12.33
CA LEU A 160 7.54 -1.17 -13.61
C LEU A 160 7.03 0.02 -14.41
N LEU A 161 6.30 0.92 -13.76
CA LEU A 161 5.67 2.05 -14.43
C LEU A 161 5.99 3.35 -13.71
N SER A 162 6.29 4.40 -14.46
CA SER A 162 6.22 5.77 -13.99
C SER A 162 4.79 6.27 -14.13
N LEU A 163 4.33 7.07 -13.16
CA LEU A 163 2.95 7.55 -13.04
C LEU A 163 2.91 9.05 -13.32
N ASP A 164 2.50 9.43 -14.52
CA ASP A 164 2.32 10.84 -14.89
C ASP A 164 1.00 11.36 -14.30
N GLY A 165 1.10 11.97 -13.13
CA GLY A 165 -0.02 12.54 -12.39
C GLY A 165 -0.35 14.00 -12.73
N ALA A 166 0.25 14.59 -13.79
CA ALA A 166 0.04 16.00 -14.11
C ALA A 166 -1.44 16.38 -14.34
N LYS A 167 -2.26 15.40 -14.71
CA LYS A 167 -3.71 15.57 -14.94
C LYS A 167 -4.58 14.81 -13.95
N VAL A 168 -4.00 14.32 -12.86
CA VAL A 168 -4.75 13.57 -11.86
C VAL A 168 -5.84 14.46 -11.24
N LYS A 169 -7.03 13.88 -11.13
CA LYS A 169 -8.16 14.47 -10.40
C LYS A 169 -8.48 13.59 -9.22
N VAL A 170 -8.65 14.23 -8.07
CA VAL A 170 -9.08 13.57 -6.83
C VAL A 170 -10.53 13.97 -6.58
N SER A 171 -11.39 13.00 -6.33
CA SER A 171 -12.80 13.22 -6.01
C SER A 171 -13.29 12.21 -4.99
N MET A 172 -14.45 12.50 -4.38
CA MET A 172 -15.20 11.55 -3.56
C MET A 172 -16.46 11.15 -4.31
N GLU A 173 -16.63 9.86 -4.60
CA GLU A 173 -17.79 9.33 -5.30
C GLU A 173 -18.43 8.22 -4.44
N SER A 174 -19.66 8.43 -4.01
CA SER A 174 -20.39 7.46 -3.18
C SER A 174 -19.62 6.96 -1.95
N GLY A 175 -18.86 7.85 -1.31
CA GLY A 175 -18.03 7.53 -0.14
C GLY A 175 -16.68 6.86 -0.45
N ASN A 176 -16.35 6.71 -1.73
CA ASN A 176 -15.04 6.21 -2.15
C ASN A 176 -14.13 7.37 -2.56
N VAL A 177 -12.84 7.23 -2.32
CA VAL A 177 -11.82 8.10 -2.90
C VAL A 177 -11.53 7.66 -4.31
N VAL A 178 -11.58 8.60 -5.24
CA VAL A 178 -11.34 8.35 -6.67
C VAL A 178 -10.18 9.22 -7.14
N LEU A 179 -9.15 8.57 -7.69
CA LEU A 179 -8.07 9.22 -8.42
C LEU A 179 -8.16 8.80 -9.88
N GLN A 180 -8.19 9.75 -10.79
CA GLN A 180 -8.31 9.45 -12.23
C GLN A 180 -7.49 10.41 -13.09
N GLY A 181 -7.05 9.92 -14.25
CA GLY A 181 -6.34 10.71 -15.25
C GLY A 181 -4.81 10.60 -15.18
N THR A 182 -4.27 9.75 -14.30
CA THR A 182 -2.84 9.41 -14.29
C THR A 182 -2.53 8.54 -15.52
N VAL A 183 -1.45 8.86 -16.23
CA VAL A 183 -0.95 8.03 -17.34
C VAL A 183 0.19 7.16 -16.82
N ALA A 184 0.03 5.85 -16.93
CA ALA A 184 1.07 4.88 -16.59
C ALA A 184 1.97 4.65 -17.81
N LYS A 185 3.30 4.78 -17.64
CA LYS A 185 4.29 4.64 -18.71
C LYS A 185 5.37 3.65 -18.28
N LEU A 186 5.89 2.83 -19.20
CA LEU A 186 6.98 1.90 -18.90
C LEU A 186 8.23 2.64 -18.40
N THR A 187 8.86 2.11 -17.35
CA THR A 187 10.19 2.53 -16.90
C THR A 187 11.28 1.97 -17.80
N ASP A 188 12.51 2.49 -17.69
CA ASP A 188 13.69 1.91 -18.36
C ASP A 188 13.93 0.46 -17.91
N THR A 189 13.75 0.19 -16.61
CA THR A 189 13.89 -1.15 -16.03
C THR A 189 12.90 -2.12 -16.64
N ALA A 190 11.63 -1.77 -16.71
CA ALA A 190 10.60 -2.62 -17.29
C ALA A 190 10.81 -2.84 -18.79
N ALA A 191 11.10 -1.78 -19.54
CA ALA A 191 11.35 -1.88 -20.98
C ALA A 191 12.55 -2.78 -21.29
N SER A 192 13.64 -2.64 -20.53
CA SER A 192 14.83 -3.48 -20.66
C SER A 192 14.56 -4.95 -20.35
N ALA A 193 13.83 -5.23 -19.26
CA ALA A 193 13.47 -6.58 -18.86
C ALA A 193 12.58 -7.27 -19.92
N LEU A 194 11.57 -6.57 -20.43
CA LEU A 194 10.68 -7.11 -21.46
C LEU A 194 11.41 -7.32 -22.80
N ASN A 195 12.29 -6.39 -23.19
CA ASN A 195 13.13 -6.57 -24.39
C ASN A 195 14.01 -7.81 -24.27
N THR A 196 14.60 -8.04 -23.11
CA THR A 196 15.42 -9.25 -22.85
C THR A 196 14.56 -10.50 -22.91
N ALA A 197 13.40 -10.52 -22.27
CA ALA A 197 12.53 -11.68 -22.22
C ALA A 197 11.99 -12.08 -23.60
N PHE A 198 11.56 -11.10 -24.40
CA PHE A 198 10.98 -11.34 -25.74
C PHE A 198 12.01 -11.26 -26.89
N ASN A 199 13.30 -11.15 -26.57
CA ASN A 199 14.39 -11.02 -27.52
C ASN A 199 14.10 -9.95 -28.61
N THR A 200 13.73 -8.76 -28.17
CA THR A 200 13.41 -7.60 -29.02
C THR A 200 14.13 -6.34 -28.53
N SER A 201 14.13 -5.29 -29.34
CA SER A 201 14.55 -3.94 -28.94
C SER A 201 13.44 -2.90 -29.19
N ALA A 202 12.23 -3.37 -29.48
CA ALA A 202 11.12 -2.51 -29.88
C ALA A 202 10.42 -1.83 -28.70
N ILE A 203 10.47 -2.40 -27.49
CA ILE A 203 9.81 -1.88 -26.31
C ILE A 203 10.65 -0.72 -25.74
N LYS A 204 10.05 0.46 -25.61
CA LYS A 204 10.76 1.67 -25.17
C LYS A 204 10.25 2.13 -23.81
N ALA A 205 11.16 2.67 -22.99
CA ALA A 205 10.79 3.44 -21.83
C ALA A 205 9.92 4.64 -22.21
N GLY A 206 9.04 5.06 -21.32
CA GLY A 206 8.08 6.13 -21.58
C GLY A 206 6.88 5.73 -22.46
N THR A 207 6.85 4.50 -23.00
CA THR A 207 5.66 4.00 -23.71
C THR A 207 4.45 3.98 -22.76
N PRO A 208 3.34 4.65 -23.11
CA PRO A 208 2.15 4.69 -22.26
C PRO A 208 1.48 3.31 -22.24
N LEU A 209 1.31 2.75 -21.07
CA LEU A 209 0.52 1.51 -20.91
C LEU A 209 -0.98 1.81 -20.97
N GLY A 210 -1.38 2.93 -20.37
CA GLY A 210 -2.79 3.33 -20.33
C GLY A 210 -3.09 4.42 -19.32
N VAL A 211 -4.38 4.73 -19.19
CA VAL A 211 -4.91 5.72 -18.24
C VAL A 211 -5.46 5.00 -17.02
N VAL A 212 -5.02 5.45 -15.85
CA VAL A 212 -5.36 4.85 -14.56
C VAL A 212 -6.56 5.54 -13.93
N ARG A 213 -7.48 4.74 -13.40
CA ARG A 213 -8.54 5.15 -12.47
C ARG A 213 -8.48 4.25 -11.24
N LEU A 214 -8.19 4.85 -10.09
CA LEU A 214 -8.16 4.18 -8.81
C LEU A 214 -9.41 4.54 -8.02
N VAL A 215 -10.10 3.54 -7.47
CA VAL A 215 -11.27 3.70 -6.61
C VAL A 215 -11.05 2.89 -5.34
N ALA A 216 -10.92 3.58 -4.22
CA ALA A 216 -10.66 2.95 -2.93
C ALA A 216 -11.70 3.33 -1.89
N LYS A 217 -12.06 2.37 -1.04
CA LYS A 217 -12.83 2.59 0.19
C LYS A 217 -11.87 2.90 1.32
N GLY A 218 -12.31 3.78 2.22
CA GLY A 218 -11.57 4.09 3.44
C GLY A 218 -12.29 5.19 4.22
N THR A 219 -12.01 5.25 5.53
CA THR A 219 -12.50 6.35 6.38
C THR A 219 -11.44 7.44 6.41
N ALA A 220 -11.77 8.59 5.84
CA ALA A 220 -10.89 9.74 5.86
C ALA A 220 -10.88 10.42 7.23
N ILE A 221 -9.71 10.81 7.69
CA ILE A 221 -9.49 11.73 8.81
C ILE A 221 -8.75 12.97 8.29
N THR A 222 -9.07 14.13 8.84
CA THR A 222 -8.39 15.38 8.44
C THR A 222 -7.67 15.96 9.64
N TYR A 223 -6.45 16.41 9.43
CA TYR A 223 -5.63 17.08 10.45
C TYR A 223 -4.87 18.27 9.85
N ASP A 224 -4.40 19.15 10.71
CA ASP A 224 -3.56 20.28 10.32
C ASP A 224 -2.09 19.86 10.36
N ALA A 225 -1.46 19.78 9.20
CA ALA A 225 -0.06 19.39 9.06
C ALA A 225 0.92 20.37 9.74
N ASN A 226 0.49 21.59 10.03
CA ASN A 226 1.35 22.57 10.73
C ASN A 226 1.35 22.38 12.26
N LEU A 227 0.42 21.59 12.80
CA LEU A 227 0.31 21.33 14.24
C LEU A 227 0.89 19.97 14.65
N ASP A 228 1.21 19.13 13.70
CA ASP A 228 1.71 17.79 13.92
C ASP A 228 3.02 17.56 13.13
N GLU A 229 4.12 17.41 13.85
CA GLU A 229 5.38 17.01 13.23
C GLU A 229 5.33 15.52 12.91
N THR A 230 5.20 15.20 11.64
CA THR A 230 5.22 13.82 11.17
C THR A 230 6.60 13.39 10.72
N ALA A 231 6.98 12.16 11.02
CA ALA A 231 8.09 11.48 10.37
C ALA A 231 7.53 10.59 9.26
N GLN A 232 7.81 10.95 8.01
CA GLN A 232 7.40 10.17 6.85
C GLN A 232 8.56 9.36 6.30
N ILE A 233 8.28 8.13 5.91
CA ILE A 233 9.20 7.27 5.17
C ILE A 233 8.49 6.88 3.88
N ASN A 234 8.74 7.63 2.83
CA ASN A 234 7.99 7.58 1.57
C ASN A 234 8.14 6.27 0.80
N ARG A 235 9.20 5.53 1.06
CA ARG A 235 9.42 4.20 0.51
C ARG A 235 10.25 3.39 1.47
N LEU A 236 9.68 2.29 1.92
CA LEU A 236 10.36 1.34 2.80
C LEU A 236 11.06 0.26 1.97
N ALA A 237 12.30 -0.05 2.28
CA ALA A 237 12.99 -1.22 1.73
C ALA A 237 14.25 -1.57 2.53
N GLY A 238 14.72 -2.81 2.35
CA GLY A 238 16.07 -3.21 2.73
C GLY A 238 16.32 -3.48 4.21
N ARG A 239 15.30 -3.46 5.05
CA ARG A 239 15.36 -3.91 6.45
C ARG A 239 14.32 -5.01 6.66
N GLN A 240 13.94 -5.27 7.90
CA GLN A 240 13.12 -6.44 8.23
C GLN A 240 12.11 -6.17 9.33
N THR A 241 11.09 -6.99 9.36
CA THR A 241 10.25 -7.23 10.52
C THR A 241 10.68 -8.54 11.15
N ALA A 242 11.08 -8.50 12.41
CA ALA A 242 11.43 -9.69 13.19
C ALA A 242 10.32 -9.97 14.21
N VAL A 243 9.90 -11.23 14.32
CA VAL A 243 8.91 -11.69 15.29
C VAL A 243 9.59 -12.67 16.24
N LYS A 244 9.78 -12.24 17.49
CA LYS A 244 10.22 -13.14 18.56
C LYS A 244 9.03 -13.99 18.99
N LEU A 245 9.12 -15.28 18.78
CA LEU A 245 8.03 -16.22 19.02
C LEU A 245 7.63 -16.27 20.49
N ASP A 246 6.33 -16.32 20.76
CA ASP A 246 5.81 -16.57 22.10
C ASP A 246 6.09 -18.00 22.53
N ALA A 247 6.68 -18.18 23.72
CA ALA A 247 7.10 -19.50 24.20
C ALA A 247 5.90 -20.43 24.46
N GLY A 248 4.78 -19.88 24.93
CA GLY A 248 3.56 -20.66 25.15
C GLY A 248 2.97 -21.15 23.84
N THR A 249 2.91 -20.29 22.85
CA THR A 249 2.43 -20.66 21.50
C THR A 249 3.38 -21.66 20.83
N ALA A 250 4.69 -21.50 20.95
CA ALA A 250 5.65 -22.47 20.44
C ALA A 250 5.45 -23.86 21.07
N SER A 251 5.26 -23.92 22.39
CA SER A 251 4.99 -25.17 23.11
C SER A 251 3.63 -25.79 22.70
N ALA A 252 2.60 -24.96 22.49
CA ALA A 252 1.30 -25.45 22.04
C ALA A 252 1.37 -26.02 20.61
N LEU A 253 2.06 -25.38 19.68
CA LEU A 253 2.30 -25.89 18.33
C LEU A 253 3.01 -27.23 18.36
N GLN A 254 4.07 -27.33 19.18
CA GLN A 254 4.82 -28.58 19.36
C GLN A 254 3.94 -29.74 19.91
N SER A 255 3.08 -29.45 20.90
CA SER A 255 2.15 -30.42 21.45
C SER A 255 1.08 -30.89 20.46
N LEU A 256 0.75 -30.09 19.48
CA LEU A 256 -0.14 -30.44 18.37
C LEU A 256 0.59 -31.12 17.19
N GLY A 257 1.91 -31.32 17.31
CA GLY A 257 2.74 -31.81 16.21
C GLY A 257 2.87 -30.86 15.03
N VAL A 258 2.56 -29.55 15.22
CA VAL A 258 2.66 -28.54 14.16
C VAL A 258 4.05 -27.90 14.19
N ILE A 259 4.75 -28.06 13.09
CA ILE A 259 6.06 -27.45 12.84
C ILE A 259 5.84 -26.14 12.05
N VAL A 260 6.56 -25.10 12.45
CA VAL A 260 6.59 -23.81 11.71
C VAL A 260 7.98 -23.63 11.11
N ALA A 261 8.04 -23.43 9.82
CA ALA A 261 9.28 -23.22 9.08
C ALA A 261 9.19 -21.94 8.24
N PRO A 262 10.26 -21.14 8.16
CA PRO A 262 10.31 -20.01 7.24
C PRO A 262 10.36 -20.52 5.80
N ILE A 263 9.70 -19.77 4.88
CA ILE A 263 9.72 -20.02 3.44
C ILE A 263 10.04 -18.73 2.69
N GLY A 264 10.48 -18.88 1.43
CA GLY A 264 10.91 -17.75 0.62
C GLY A 264 12.15 -17.07 1.22
N SER A 265 12.10 -15.75 1.32
CA SER A 265 13.19 -14.93 1.88
C SER A 265 13.18 -14.81 3.40
N ALA A 266 12.18 -15.38 4.09
CA ALA A 266 12.13 -15.40 5.56
C ALA A 266 13.26 -16.24 6.18
N LYS A 267 13.72 -15.85 7.36
CA LYS A 267 14.83 -16.52 8.06
C LYS A 267 14.50 -16.75 9.53
N PHE A 268 14.90 -17.89 10.06
CA PHE A 268 14.82 -18.20 11.49
C PHE A 268 16.18 -18.02 12.16
N ASP A 269 16.19 -17.30 13.25
CA ASP A 269 17.33 -17.16 14.14
C ASP A 269 17.06 -17.94 15.44
N SER A 270 17.77 -19.05 15.62
CA SER A 270 17.63 -19.90 16.80
C SER A 270 18.17 -19.26 18.08
N ALA A 271 19.14 -18.34 17.99
CA ALA A 271 19.72 -17.68 19.15
C ALA A 271 18.72 -16.73 19.83
N THR A 272 17.86 -16.09 19.07
CA THR A 272 16.84 -15.15 19.55
C THR A 272 15.43 -15.74 19.54
N SER A 273 15.26 -16.96 18.98
CA SER A 273 13.96 -17.57 18.70
C SER A 273 13.04 -16.66 17.87
N SER A 274 13.62 -16.01 16.87
CA SER A 274 12.90 -15.04 16.03
C SER A 274 12.85 -15.46 14.58
N VAL A 275 11.74 -15.17 13.91
CA VAL A 275 11.65 -15.22 12.44
C VAL A 275 11.69 -13.79 11.90
N SER A 276 12.51 -13.56 10.88
CA SER A 276 12.62 -12.28 10.21
C SER A 276 12.11 -12.35 8.77
N PHE A 277 11.43 -11.30 8.37
CA PHE A 277 10.83 -11.11 7.05
C PHE A 277 11.41 -9.82 6.46
N PRO A 278 12.12 -9.87 5.33
CA PRO A 278 12.64 -8.67 4.66
C PRO A 278 11.51 -7.73 4.26
N ILE A 279 11.71 -6.43 4.42
CA ILE A 279 10.80 -5.40 3.91
C ILE A 279 11.11 -5.20 2.43
N THR A 280 10.11 -5.42 1.58
CA THR A 280 10.22 -5.27 0.11
C THR A 280 9.64 -3.97 -0.39
N GLY A 281 8.77 -3.33 0.39
CA GLY A 281 8.15 -2.08 0.00
C GLY A 281 7.30 -1.47 1.11
N GLY A 282 6.59 -0.41 0.75
CA GLY A 282 5.64 0.23 1.63
C GLY A 282 5.93 1.69 1.92
N PHE A 283 5.07 2.25 2.74
CA PHE A 283 5.07 3.64 3.17
C PHE A 283 4.74 3.69 4.66
N ALA A 284 5.35 4.58 5.42
CA ALA A 284 4.99 4.79 6.82
C ALA A 284 4.97 6.27 7.19
N VAL A 285 4.00 6.64 8.02
CA VAL A 285 3.88 7.92 8.68
C VAL A 285 3.81 7.70 10.19
N ILE A 286 4.58 8.47 10.93
CA ILE A 286 4.59 8.45 12.39
C ILE A 286 4.24 9.86 12.84
N HIS A 287 3.05 10.03 13.41
CA HIS A 287 2.60 11.29 14.00
C HIS A 287 3.21 11.47 15.37
N THR A 288 3.61 12.68 15.71
CA THR A 288 4.06 13.01 17.07
C THR A 288 2.90 13.05 18.04
N ASP A 289 1.71 13.42 17.56
CA ASP A 289 0.49 13.46 18.36
C ASP A 289 -0.22 12.10 18.39
N LYS A 290 -0.04 11.38 19.48
CA LYS A 290 -0.68 10.07 19.71
C LYS A 290 -2.22 10.10 19.81
N ARG A 291 -2.84 11.28 19.75
CA ARG A 291 -4.31 11.40 19.67
C ARG A 291 -4.87 10.96 18.33
N TYR A 292 -4.05 10.94 17.29
CA TYR A 292 -4.41 10.36 15.98
C TYR A 292 -4.50 8.82 16.03
N ARG A 293 -5.26 8.30 16.98
CA ARG A 293 -5.50 6.86 17.07
C ARG A 293 -6.79 6.48 16.32
N PRO A 294 -6.76 5.35 15.55
CA PRO A 294 -5.66 4.38 15.48
C PRO A 294 -4.43 4.82 14.68
N GLY A 295 -4.38 5.98 14.12
CA GLY A 295 -3.47 6.36 13.05
C GLY A 295 -2.20 7.12 13.44
N TYR A 296 -1.72 7.14 14.71
CA TYR A 296 -0.46 7.83 14.99
C TYR A 296 0.77 7.14 14.38
N ILE A 297 0.68 5.85 14.08
CA ILE A 297 1.57 5.14 13.16
C ILE A 297 0.65 4.60 12.07
N ALA A 298 0.82 5.06 10.86
CA ALA A 298 -0.01 4.68 9.73
C ALA A 298 0.87 4.30 8.54
N GLY A 299 0.26 3.66 7.54
CA GLY A 299 0.95 3.20 6.35
C GLY A 299 0.78 1.71 6.12
N ASN A 300 1.65 1.15 5.32
CA ASN A 300 1.74 -0.29 5.12
C ASN A 300 3.19 -0.72 4.91
N ILE A 301 3.53 -1.85 5.47
CA ILE A 301 4.85 -2.45 5.35
C ILE A 301 4.68 -3.80 4.68
N ILE A 302 5.37 -4.00 3.56
CA ILE A 302 5.17 -5.10 2.63
C ILE A 302 6.34 -6.07 2.71
N HIS A 303 6.03 -7.38 2.73
CA HIS A 303 7.00 -8.48 2.85
C HIS A 303 6.69 -9.54 1.78
N GLU A 304 6.88 -9.20 0.52
CA GLU A 304 6.65 -10.13 -0.59
C GLU A 304 7.70 -11.24 -0.64
N ALA A 305 7.33 -12.36 -1.24
CA ALA A 305 8.16 -13.54 -1.42
C ALA A 305 8.77 -14.05 -0.10
N SER A 306 8.11 -13.84 1.03
CA SER A 306 8.51 -14.33 2.34
C SER A 306 7.30 -14.83 3.13
N GLY A 307 7.49 -15.85 3.97
CA GLY A 307 6.36 -16.42 4.70
C GLY A 307 6.73 -17.50 5.68
N LEU A 308 5.69 -18.18 6.14
CA LEU A 308 5.75 -19.31 7.05
C LEU A 308 4.97 -20.50 6.48
N ARG A 309 5.55 -21.69 6.58
CA ARG A 309 4.85 -22.96 6.40
C ARG A 309 4.53 -23.55 7.75
N PHE A 310 3.26 -23.84 7.97
CA PHE A 310 2.79 -24.66 9.10
C PHE A 310 2.52 -26.07 8.59
N SER A 311 3.04 -27.10 9.25
CA SER A 311 2.86 -28.48 8.81
C SER A 311 2.83 -29.44 10.00
N ASN A 312 2.02 -30.53 9.90
CA ASN A 312 2.02 -31.65 10.87
C ASN A 312 2.47 -32.98 10.22
N GLY A 313 3.17 -32.88 9.08
CA GLY A 313 3.64 -34.05 8.32
C GLY A 313 2.64 -34.54 7.26
N SER A 314 1.34 -34.50 7.51
CA SER A 314 0.31 -34.93 6.58
C SER A 314 -0.41 -33.73 5.90
N GLN A 315 -0.48 -32.61 6.59
CA GLN A 315 -1.15 -31.40 6.13
C GLN A 315 -0.22 -30.21 6.30
N SER A 316 -0.35 -29.24 5.43
CA SER A 316 0.40 -27.98 5.50
C SER A 316 -0.39 -26.82 4.95
N ILE A 317 -0.07 -25.64 5.44
CA ILE A 317 -0.54 -24.36 4.90
C ILE A 317 0.64 -23.40 4.83
N ASP A 318 0.81 -22.77 3.67
CA ASP A 318 1.74 -21.68 3.46
C ASP A 318 1.00 -20.36 3.67
N VAL A 319 1.65 -19.49 4.43
CA VAL A 319 1.17 -18.12 4.68
C VAL A 319 2.29 -17.19 4.26
N THR A 320 2.04 -16.39 3.23
CA THR A 320 3.06 -15.56 2.53
C THR A 320 2.61 -14.13 2.36
N ASP A 321 3.52 -13.31 1.85
CA ASP A 321 3.23 -11.97 1.34
C ASP A 321 2.53 -11.10 2.38
N PHE A 322 3.17 -10.97 3.54
CA PHE A 322 2.62 -10.24 4.66
C PHE A 322 2.56 -8.74 4.36
N VAL A 323 1.44 -8.12 4.69
CA VAL A 323 1.28 -6.67 4.74
C VAL A 323 0.86 -6.26 6.14
N VAL A 324 1.72 -5.47 6.78
CA VAL A 324 1.44 -4.85 8.07
C VAL A 324 0.77 -3.49 7.83
N ASP A 325 -0.41 -3.30 8.38
CA ASP A 325 -1.14 -2.02 8.42
C ASP A 325 -1.21 -1.54 9.88
N PRO A 326 -0.30 -0.66 10.32
CA PRO A 326 -0.30 -0.16 11.70
C PRO A 326 -1.53 0.67 12.02
N GLY A 327 -2.06 1.42 11.04
CA GLY A 327 -3.23 2.28 11.21
C GLY A 327 -4.50 1.47 11.50
N ALA A 328 -4.68 0.35 10.80
CA ALA A 328 -5.75 -0.62 11.04
C ALA A 328 -5.41 -1.61 12.17
N SER A 329 -4.18 -1.61 12.68
CA SER A 329 -3.69 -2.59 13.67
C SER A 329 -3.84 -4.04 13.20
N THR A 330 -3.57 -4.29 11.92
CA THR A 330 -3.72 -5.62 11.30
C THR A 330 -2.49 -6.04 10.53
N LEU A 331 -2.34 -7.36 10.39
CA LEU A 331 -1.46 -7.98 9.40
C LEU A 331 -2.33 -8.89 8.53
N THR A 332 -2.28 -8.63 7.24
CA THR A 332 -2.88 -9.49 6.22
C THR A 332 -1.81 -10.34 5.54
N ALA A 333 -2.24 -11.44 4.95
CA ALA A 333 -1.36 -12.39 4.26
C ALA A 333 -2.07 -13.07 3.10
N SER A 334 -1.32 -13.74 2.26
CA SER A 334 -1.80 -14.72 1.28
C SER A 334 -1.78 -16.11 1.91
N ALA A 335 -2.87 -16.85 1.80
CA ALA A 335 -2.95 -18.24 2.27
C ALA A 335 -3.93 -19.04 1.40
N GLY A 336 -3.54 -20.23 0.99
CA GLY A 336 -4.38 -21.11 0.18
C GLY A 336 -4.82 -20.49 -1.16
N GLY A 337 -3.97 -19.68 -1.78
CA GLY A 337 -4.22 -18.98 -3.04
C GLY A 337 -5.18 -17.80 -2.92
N LYS A 338 -5.34 -17.22 -1.73
CA LYS A 338 -6.14 -16.01 -1.49
C LYS A 338 -5.30 -14.99 -0.76
N ALA A 339 -5.23 -13.77 -1.30
CA ALA A 339 -4.56 -12.63 -0.70
C ALA A 339 -5.49 -11.84 0.24
N GLY A 340 -4.87 -10.94 1.02
CA GLY A 340 -5.59 -10.00 1.87
C GLY A 340 -6.35 -10.65 3.05
N ILE A 341 -5.96 -11.85 3.45
CA ILE A 341 -6.58 -12.54 4.60
C ILE A 341 -6.11 -11.86 5.89
N PRO A 342 -7.00 -11.31 6.73
CA PRO A 342 -6.63 -10.72 8.01
C PRO A 342 -6.20 -11.85 8.97
N LEU A 343 -4.89 -12.05 9.08
CA LEU A 343 -4.30 -13.17 9.83
C LEU A 343 -4.06 -12.81 11.28
N LEU A 344 -3.50 -11.61 11.53
CA LEU A 344 -3.14 -11.16 12.86
C LEU A 344 -3.74 -9.80 13.17
N SER A 345 -4.10 -9.60 14.44
CA SER A 345 -4.28 -8.30 15.05
C SER A 345 -2.98 -7.86 15.73
N LEU A 346 -2.69 -6.58 15.69
CA LEU A 346 -1.45 -5.98 16.18
C LEU A 346 -1.74 -5.09 17.38
N ASP A 347 -1.38 -5.55 18.58
CA ASP A 347 -1.51 -4.76 19.80
C ASP A 347 -0.30 -3.83 19.94
N GLY A 348 -0.47 -2.61 19.48
CA GLY A 348 0.55 -1.56 19.52
C GLY A 348 0.49 -0.67 20.78
N THR A 349 -0.23 -1.05 21.84
CA THR A 349 -0.36 -0.22 23.05
C THR A 349 0.97 0.07 23.74
N SER A 350 1.92 -0.86 23.60
CA SER A 350 3.28 -0.77 24.18
C SER A 350 4.35 -0.49 23.12
N VAL A 351 3.97 -0.04 21.92
CA VAL A 351 4.95 0.23 20.88
C VAL A 351 5.84 1.40 21.24
N GLU A 352 7.14 1.18 21.11
CA GLU A 352 8.18 2.19 21.23
C GLU A 352 8.75 2.51 19.85
N VAL A 353 8.90 3.79 19.56
CA VAL A 353 9.50 4.28 18.32
C VAL A 353 10.87 4.86 18.64
N SER A 354 11.89 4.41 17.96
CA SER A 354 13.26 4.90 18.11
C SER A 354 13.97 5.01 16.76
N ARG A 355 15.15 5.61 16.73
CA ARG A 355 16.01 5.69 15.55
C ARG A 355 17.36 5.11 15.86
N THR A 356 17.90 4.37 14.88
CA THR A 356 19.28 3.87 14.90
C THR A 356 19.93 4.26 13.57
N GLY A 357 20.72 5.34 13.61
CA GLY A 357 21.21 5.99 12.38
C GLY A 357 20.05 6.55 11.56
N SER A 358 19.95 6.15 10.30
CA SER A 358 18.84 6.52 9.39
C SER A 358 17.60 5.63 9.56
N ASP A 359 17.72 4.51 10.27
CA ASP A 359 16.66 3.55 10.40
C ASP A 359 15.64 3.96 11.46
N VAL A 360 14.38 3.69 11.23
CA VAL A 360 13.30 3.78 12.21
C VAL A 360 13.04 2.38 12.76
N VAL A 361 12.99 2.28 14.08
CA VAL A 361 12.73 1.05 14.79
C VAL A 361 11.43 1.17 15.57
N LEU A 362 10.52 0.25 15.32
CA LEU A 362 9.25 0.07 16.05
C LEU A 362 9.33 -1.25 16.81
N GLN A 363 9.22 -1.24 18.13
CA GLN A 363 9.32 -2.46 18.92
C GLN A 363 8.21 -2.54 19.99
N GLY A 364 7.87 -3.75 20.42
CA GLY A 364 6.92 -3.98 21.50
C GLY A 364 5.48 -4.25 21.06
N THR A 365 5.19 -4.26 19.75
CA THR A 365 3.88 -4.69 19.24
C THR A 365 3.69 -6.18 19.45
N VAL A 366 2.56 -6.59 20.02
CA VAL A 366 2.20 -8.01 20.17
C VAL A 366 1.30 -8.43 19.03
N ALA A 367 1.76 -9.44 18.27
CA ALA A 367 0.97 -10.05 17.20
C ALA A 367 0.10 -11.17 17.76
N LYS A 368 -1.22 -11.11 17.53
CA LYS A 368 -2.21 -12.07 18.03
C LYS A 368 -3.03 -12.64 16.88
N LEU A 369 -3.42 -13.90 16.94
CA LEU A 369 -4.32 -14.48 15.92
C LEU A 369 -5.66 -13.76 15.88
N THR A 370 -6.15 -13.52 14.67
CA THR A 370 -7.56 -13.15 14.45
C THR A 370 -8.45 -14.39 14.48
N ALA A 371 -9.77 -14.18 14.52
CA ALA A 371 -10.74 -15.27 14.36
C ALA A 371 -10.55 -16.00 13.02
N THR A 372 -10.27 -15.27 11.94
CA THR A 372 -10.00 -15.83 10.61
C THR A 372 -8.72 -16.66 10.60
N GLY A 373 -7.62 -16.15 11.15
CA GLY A 373 -6.35 -16.88 11.24
C GLY A 373 -6.48 -18.17 12.09
N ALA A 374 -7.17 -18.08 13.23
CA ALA A 374 -7.44 -19.23 14.08
C ALA A 374 -8.30 -20.30 13.36
N SER A 375 -9.33 -19.87 12.65
CA SER A 375 -10.20 -20.74 11.86
C SER A 375 -9.42 -21.47 10.74
N ALA A 376 -8.56 -20.74 10.02
CA ALA A 376 -7.75 -21.32 8.95
C ALA A 376 -6.82 -22.43 9.47
N LEU A 377 -6.10 -22.18 10.56
CA LEU A 377 -5.22 -23.18 11.18
C LEU A 377 -6.01 -24.39 11.73
N ASN A 378 -7.13 -24.14 12.42
CA ASN A 378 -7.98 -25.21 12.95
C ASN A 378 -8.53 -26.09 11.82
N SER A 379 -9.00 -25.48 10.72
CA SER A 379 -9.52 -26.22 9.56
C SER A 379 -8.42 -27.03 8.87
N THR A 380 -7.22 -26.47 8.74
CA THR A 380 -6.09 -27.14 8.08
C THR A 380 -5.67 -28.38 8.86
N PHE A 381 -5.57 -28.29 10.19
CA PHE A 381 -5.02 -29.38 11.02
C PHE A 381 -6.08 -30.24 11.69
N GLY A 382 -7.38 -29.97 11.47
CA GLY A 382 -8.47 -30.73 12.07
C GLY A 382 -8.53 -30.61 13.61
N VAL A 383 -8.16 -29.44 14.14
CA VAL A 383 -8.12 -29.14 15.57
C VAL A 383 -9.03 -27.99 15.96
N THR A 384 -9.15 -27.72 17.27
CA THR A 384 -9.91 -26.58 17.81
C THR A 384 -9.07 -25.77 18.80
N ALA A 385 -7.76 -25.95 18.76
CA ALA A 385 -6.83 -25.41 19.74
C ALA A 385 -6.48 -23.93 19.49
N PHE A 386 -6.46 -23.50 18.24
CA PHE A 386 -6.18 -22.13 17.89
C PHE A 386 -7.37 -21.23 18.20
N LYS A 387 -7.15 -20.16 18.95
CA LYS A 387 -8.19 -19.21 19.37
C LYS A 387 -7.83 -17.79 18.91
N GLU A 388 -8.86 -16.99 18.66
CA GLU A 388 -8.68 -15.55 18.52
C GLU A 388 -7.98 -14.97 19.76
N GLY A 389 -7.07 -14.03 19.53
CA GLY A 389 -6.28 -13.39 20.58
C GLY A 389 -5.05 -14.20 21.05
N LEU A 390 -4.82 -15.42 20.54
CA LEU A 390 -3.62 -16.18 20.86
C LEU A 390 -2.37 -15.40 20.43
N PRO A 391 -1.44 -15.04 21.34
CA PRO A 391 -0.25 -14.30 21.01
C PRO A 391 0.72 -15.18 20.21
N LEU A 392 1.16 -14.73 19.06
CA LEU A 392 2.18 -15.42 18.27
C LEU A 392 3.60 -14.95 18.62
N GLY A 393 3.74 -13.69 19.03
CA GLY A 393 5.03 -13.15 19.38
C GLY A 393 5.06 -11.63 19.49
N VAL A 394 6.26 -11.14 19.80
CA VAL A 394 6.55 -9.70 19.88
C VAL A 394 7.29 -9.27 18.62
N VAL A 395 6.80 -8.22 18.01
CA VAL A 395 7.28 -7.67 16.74
C VAL A 395 8.31 -6.57 16.99
N THR A 396 9.42 -6.65 16.28
CA THR A 396 10.38 -5.55 16.10
C THR A 396 10.51 -5.29 14.61
N LEU A 397 10.12 -4.09 14.19
CA LEU A 397 10.24 -3.64 12.82
C LEU A 397 11.40 -2.65 12.72
N THR A 398 12.32 -2.89 11.80
CA THR A 398 13.39 -1.96 11.46
C THR A 398 13.24 -1.58 9.99
N ALA A 399 13.01 -0.31 9.73
CA ALA A 399 12.73 0.20 8.39
C ALA A 399 13.74 1.28 8.00
N ALA A 400 14.20 1.21 6.76
CA ALA A 400 14.97 2.25 6.10
C ALA A 400 14.19 2.82 4.93
N GLN A 401 14.46 4.08 4.59
CA GLN A 401 13.96 4.65 3.35
C GLN A 401 14.77 4.10 2.18
N ALA A 402 14.10 3.52 1.19
CA ALA A 402 14.75 3.13 -0.04
C ALA A 402 15.10 4.37 -0.90
N GLU A 403 16.15 4.26 -1.71
CA GLU A 403 16.46 5.28 -2.71
C GLU A 403 15.32 5.30 -3.76
N THR A 404 14.92 6.51 -4.17
CA THR A 404 13.97 6.66 -5.28
C THR A 404 14.68 6.22 -6.57
N PRO A 405 14.11 5.30 -7.35
CA PRO A 405 14.68 4.91 -8.62
C PRO A 405 14.83 6.11 -9.53
N LYS A 406 15.94 6.20 -10.24
CA LYS A 406 16.08 7.17 -11.34
C LYS A 406 15.16 6.70 -12.45
N THR A 407 14.11 7.46 -12.72
CA THR A 407 13.15 7.23 -13.82
C THR A 407 13.70 7.73 -15.14
#